data_2dbdc1241f182ba7b526e8fbf49c68ec
#
_entry.id   2dbdc1241f182ba7b526e8fbf49c68ec
#
_cell.length_a   1.000
_cell.length_b   1.000
_cell.length_c   1.000
_cell.angle_alpha   90.00
_cell.angle_beta   90.00
_cell.angle_gamma   90.00
#
_symmetry.space_group_name_H-M   'P 1'
#
loop_
_entity.id
_entity.type
_entity.pdbx_description
1 polymer ?
#
loop_
_entity_poly.entity_id
_entity_poly.type
_entity_poly.pdbx_seq_one_letter_code
_entity_poly.pdbx_strand_id
1 'polypeptide(L)'
;MGKPTGFLEYERKDGPVTVPKERIKNFKEFHGQLPEEEQRLQGARCMECGVPFCQAGTMIAGMASGCPLHNLVPEVNDLVWHGNWEQAYVRLSKTHCFPEFTSRVCPALCEAACTCGLHAKPVSTKENERAVIEYAYANGLVKGEEPKVRTGKKVAVIGSGPAGLSAAWNLNKRGHSVTVYERHDRVGGLLRYGIPNMKLDKSIIDRRIEVMKAAGIKFICNADVGKDISGKELEKEYDRVILCGGASHPRDIHVPGRDAKGIWFAVDFLGTVTKQLLDTNFEKVPYELAKGKNVLVIGGGDTGNDCVGTSIRLGAASVTQLEMMPKAPECRAASNPWPEWPKVLKTDYGQEEAIDVFGHDPRLYQTTVTEFKKKKDGTVCSAVLVSLEPKKDEKTGRLSMVPIEGTQKEIPVDLVLIAAGFLGSEGYVAESFGVKLNARTNVETVNGSYRTGKEKILTAGDMHRGQSLVVWAIAEGREAAKEVDKSLMGYTYE
;
A
#
# COMPACT_ATOMS: atom_id res chain seq x y z
N MET A 1 -10.24 31.51 0.67
CA MET A 1 -11.32 30.75 1.33
C MET A 1 -11.99 29.88 0.28
N GLY A 2 -12.27 28.62 0.61
CA GLY A 2 -12.98 27.71 -0.28
C GLY A 2 -14.31 28.27 -0.78
N LYS A 3 -14.92 27.64 -1.76
CA LYS A 3 -16.26 28.04 -2.25
C LYS A 3 -17.32 27.25 -1.45
N PRO A 4 -18.00 27.86 -0.46
CA PRO A 4 -18.90 27.11 0.45
C PRO A 4 -20.02 26.34 -0.25
N THR A 5 -20.40 26.75 -1.45
CA THR A 5 -21.47 26.15 -2.27
C THR A 5 -20.94 25.29 -3.43
N GLY A 6 -19.63 25.21 -3.61
CA GLY A 6 -19.05 24.55 -4.78
C GLY A 6 -19.46 23.07 -4.92
N PHE A 7 -19.65 22.34 -3.82
CA PHE A 7 -20.13 20.95 -3.85
C PHE A 7 -21.59 20.81 -4.32
N LEU A 8 -22.36 21.88 -4.33
CA LEU A 8 -23.73 21.95 -4.87
C LEU A 8 -23.74 22.36 -6.34
N GLU A 9 -22.71 23.07 -6.80
CA GLU A 9 -22.63 23.65 -8.14
C GLU A 9 -21.90 22.75 -9.13
N TYR A 10 -20.91 22.00 -8.65
CA TYR A 10 -20.04 21.18 -9.48
C TYR A 10 -20.16 19.70 -9.14
N GLU A 11 -20.39 18.88 -10.15
CA GLU A 11 -20.35 17.43 -10.00
C GLU A 11 -18.93 16.91 -9.74
N ARG A 12 -18.82 15.83 -8.94
CA ARG A 12 -17.54 15.13 -8.79
C ARG A 12 -17.16 14.48 -10.13
N LYS A 13 -15.96 14.81 -10.58
CA LYS A 13 -15.28 14.14 -11.67
C LYS A 13 -13.99 13.51 -11.15
N ASP A 14 -13.69 12.31 -11.60
CA ASP A 14 -12.41 11.65 -11.41
C ASP A 14 -11.66 11.63 -12.74
N GLY A 15 -10.35 11.43 -12.72
CA GLY A 15 -9.55 11.33 -13.94
C GLY A 15 -10.06 10.22 -14.88
N PRO A 16 -9.90 10.38 -16.19
CA PRO A 16 -10.38 9.38 -17.15
C PRO A 16 -9.68 8.05 -16.91
N VAL A 17 -10.45 6.96 -17.00
CA VAL A 17 -9.96 5.58 -16.84
C VAL A 17 -10.06 4.86 -18.16
N THR A 18 -8.95 4.26 -18.61
CA THR A 18 -8.94 3.44 -19.82
C THR A 18 -9.88 2.24 -19.63
N VAL A 19 -10.75 1.99 -20.61
CA VAL A 19 -11.74 0.91 -20.54
C VAL A 19 -11.07 -0.46 -20.40
N PRO A 20 -11.70 -1.44 -19.70
CA PRO A 20 -11.11 -2.74 -19.40
C PRO A 20 -10.50 -3.45 -20.62
N LYS A 21 -11.24 -3.56 -21.73
CA LYS A 21 -10.77 -4.21 -22.97
C LYS A 21 -9.46 -3.64 -23.54
N GLU A 22 -9.18 -2.37 -23.31
CA GLU A 22 -7.96 -1.73 -23.80
C GLU A 22 -6.84 -1.80 -22.77
N ARG A 23 -7.14 -1.56 -21.47
CA ARG A 23 -6.12 -1.50 -20.44
C ARG A 23 -5.49 -2.86 -20.12
N ILE A 24 -6.18 -3.97 -20.37
CA ILE A 24 -5.63 -5.32 -20.17
C ILE A 24 -4.55 -5.70 -21.20
N LYS A 25 -4.42 -4.96 -22.29
CA LYS A 25 -3.44 -5.24 -23.36
C LYS A 25 -1.99 -4.89 -22.97
N ASN A 26 -1.79 -4.20 -21.87
CA ASN A 26 -0.47 -3.77 -21.40
C ASN A 26 -0.42 -3.59 -19.87
N PHE A 27 0.76 -3.22 -19.35
CA PHE A 27 1.01 -2.97 -17.93
C PHE A 27 1.21 -1.47 -17.61
N LYS A 28 0.74 -0.55 -18.45
CA LYS A 28 0.83 0.91 -18.19
C LYS A 28 -0.25 1.34 -17.22
N GLU A 29 -0.02 2.44 -16.49
CA GLU A 29 -1.08 3.10 -15.70
C GLU A 29 -2.28 3.42 -16.59
N PHE A 30 -3.47 3.11 -16.10
CA PHE A 30 -4.73 3.27 -16.85
C PHE A 30 -5.59 4.44 -16.35
N HIS A 31 -5.17 5.14 -15.30
CA HIS A 31 -5.79 6.37 -14.83
C HIS A 31 -5.10 7.57 -15.47
N GLY A 32 -5.89 8.43 -16.12
CA GLY A 32 -5.45 9.73 -16.63
C GLY A 32 -5.60 10.84 -15.60
N GLN A 33 -5.30 12.06 -16.03
CA GLN A 33 -5.51 13.29 -15.24
C GLN A 33 -6.64 14.10 -15.86
N LEU A 34 -7.36 14.85 -15.05
CA LEU A 34 -8.31 15.84 -15.55
C LEU A 34 -7.57 17.02 -16.19
N PRO A 35 -8.17 17.69 -17.19
CA PRO A 35 -7.71 19.00 -17.63
C PRO A 35 -7.65 19.98 -16.46
N GLU A 36 -6.72 20.92 -16.50
CA GLU A 36 -6.49 21.87 -15.39
C GLU A 36 -7.77 22.59 -14.93
N GLU A 37 -8.57 23.10 -15.86
CA GLU A 37 -9.82 23.79 -15.55
C GLU A 37 -10.79 22.89 -14.79
N GLU A 38 -10.97 21.64 -15.23
CA GLU A 38 -11.84 20.68 -14.55
C GLU A 38 -11.26 20.29 -13.18
N GLN A 39 -9.95 20.13 -13.07
CA GLN A 39 -9.30 19.84 -11.79
C GLN A 39 -9.50 20.97 -10.78
N ARG A 40 -9.41 22.21 -11.20
CA ARG A 40 -9.71 23.38 -10.35
C ARG A 40 -11.14 23.33 -9.81
N LEU A 41 -12.13 22.97 -10.63
CA LEU A 41 -13.51 22.79 -10.16
C LEU A 41 -13.63 21.69 -9.11
N GLN A 42 -12.80 20.64 -9.15
CA GLN A 42 -12.78 19.63 -8.09
C GLN A 42 -12.24 20.19 -6.77
N GLY A 43 -11.26 21.09 -6.81
CA GLY A 43 -10.83 21.85 -5.62
C GLY A 43 -11.95 22.72 -5.05
N ALA A 44 -12.70 23.41 -5.94
CA ALA A 44 -13.84 24.26 -5.57
C ALA A 44 -14.98 23.52 -4.84
N ARG A 45 -15.07 22.18 -4.96
CA ARG A 45 -16.07 21.38 -4.24
C ARG A 45 -15.83 21.30 -2.73
N CYS A 46 -14.66 21.71 -2.26
CA CYS A 46 -14.34 21.76 -0.84
C CYS A 46 -15.01 22.95 -0.17
N MET A 47 -15.91 22.70 0.79
CA MET A 47 -16.57 23.76 1.55
C MET A 47 -15.73 24.35 2.70
N GLU A 48 -14.49 23.90 2.87
CA GLU A 48 -13.57 24.32 3.92
C GLU A 48 -14.20 24.28 5.32
N CYS A 49 -14.66 23.09 5.72
CA CYS A 49 -15.38 22.89 7.00
C CYS A 49 -14.52 23.35 8.18
N GLY A 50 -15.12 23.99 9.19
CA GLY A 50 -14.45 24.41 10.42
C GLY A 50 -13.88 23.25 11.24
N VAL A 51 -14.42 22.03 11.09
CA VAL A 51 -13.90 20.77 11.66
C VAL A 51 -13.73 19.77 10.53
N PRO A 52 -12.58 19.79 9.84
CA PRO A 52 -12.36 18.95 8.68
C PRO A 52 -11.95 17.52 9.07
N PHE A 53 -12.89 16.59 9.09
CA PHE A 53 -12.63 15.17 9.35
C PHE A 53 -11.64 14.55 8.36
N CYS A 54 -11.58 15.04 7.12
CA CYS A 54 -10.65 14.56 6.10
C CYS A 54 -9.18 14.58 6.53
N GLN A 55 -8.79 15.49 7.41
CA GLN A 55 -7.40 15.60 7.92
C GLN A 55 -7.23 15.09 9.36
N ALA A 56 -8.28 14.56 10.01
CA ALA A 56 -8.25 14.21 11.43
C ALA A 56 -7.36 12.98 11.73
N GLY A 57 -7.37 11.95 10.88
CA GLY A 57 -6.59 10.73 11.09
C GLY A 57 -6.95 9.94 12.35
N THR A 58 -8.14 10.20 12.93
CA THR A 58 -8.58 9.61 14.19
C THR A 58 -8.96 8.14 14.00
N MET A 59 -8.53 7.27 14.91
CA MET A 59 -8.93 5.85 14.89
C MET A 59 -10.36 5.69 15.41
N ILE A 60 -11.26 5.18 14.55
CA ILE A 60 -12.67 4.89 14.87
C ILE A 60 -12.99 3.47 14.42
N ALA A 61 -13.55 2.66 15.29
CA ALA A 61 -13.91 1.26 15.00
C ALA A 61 -12.77 0.43 14.35
N GLY A 62 -11.53 0.70 14.75
CA GLY A 62 -10.34 -0.04 14.28
C GLY A 62 -9.74 0.44 12.97
N MET A 63 -10.32 1.49 12.35
CA MET A 63 -9.80 2.10 11.10
C MET A 63 -9.61 3.61 11.28
N ALA A 64 -8.71 4.20 10.50
CA ALA A 64 -8.57 5.66 10.51
C ALA A 64 -9.74 6.33 9.78
N SER A 65 -10.27 7.38 10.39
CA SER A 65 -11.16 8.35 9.77
C SER A 65 -10.33 9.60 9.44
N GLY A 66 -10.25 9.95 8.16
CA GLY A 66 -9.38 11.01 7.66
C GLY A 66 -7.92 10.59 7.43
N CYS A 67 -7.09 11.55 7.03
CA CYS A 67 -5.71 11.32 6.63
C CYS A 67 -4.77 11.12 7.84
N PRO A 68 -4.08 9.98 7.97
CA PRO A 68 -3.10 9.75 9.04
C PRO A 68 -1.87 10.66 9.00
N LEU A 69 -1.60 11.32 7.87
CA LEU A 69 -0.55 12.32 7.74
C LEU A 69 -1.00 13.71 8.22
N HIS A 70 -2.29 13.86 8.55
CA HIS A 70 -2.90 15.15 8.89
C HIS A 70 -2.69 16.19 7.78
N ASN A 71 -2.79 15.77 6.50
CA ASN A 71 -2.67 16.67 5.37
C ASN A 71 -3.67 17.81 5.47
N LEU A 72 -3.24 19.02 5.18
CA LEU A 72 -4.04 20.25 5.23
C LEU A 72 -4.99 20.30 4.01
N VAL A 73 -5.88 19.31 3.92
CA VAL A 73 -6.71 19.01 2.75
C VAL A 73 -7.55 20.22 2.30
N PRO A 74 -8.27 20.95 3.19
CA PRO A 74 -9.05 22.11 2.76
C PRO A 74 -8.20 23.21 2.13
N GLU A 75 -7.05 23.53 2.73
CA GLU A 75 -6.15 24.56 2.23
C GLU A 75 -5.55 24.19 0.86
N VAL A 76 -5.16 22.91 0.69
CA VAL A 76 -4.65 22.43 -0.61
C VAL A 76 -5.74 22.50 -1.68
N ASN A 77 -6.98 22.11 -1.35
CA ASN A 77 -8.12 22.19 -2.27
C ASN A 77 -8.43 23.63 -2.67
N ASP A 78 -8.35 24.58 -1.73
CA ASP A 78 -8.56 26.01 -2.00
C ASP A 78 -7.49 26.54 -2.97
N LEU A 79 -6.23 26.20 -2.75
CA LEU A 79 -5.12 26.58 -3.63
C LEU A 79 -5.26 25.99 -5.03
N VAL A 80 -5.71 24.72 -5.15
CA VAL A 80 -6.03 24.09 -6.44
C VAL A 80 -7.14 24.83 -7.16
N TRP A 81 -8.23 25.18 -6.47
CA TRP A 81 -9.32 25.93 -7.08
C TRP A 81 -8.85 27.26 -7.67
N HIS A 82 -8.02 28.01 -6.95
CA HIS A 82 -7.49 29.30 -7.42
C HIS A 82 -6.36 29.17 -8.45
N GLY A 83 -5.92 27.94 -8.81
CA GLY A 83 -4.82 27.71 -9.74
C GLY A 83 -3.44 28.04 -9.14
N ASN A 84 -3.35 28.11 -7.82
CA ASN A 84 -2.10 28.39 -7.09
C ASN A 84 -1.29 27.12 -6.85
N TRP A 85 -0.89 26.45 -7.92
CA TRP A 85 -0.30 25.11 -7.91
C TRP A 85 1.01 25.03 -7.14
N GLU A 86 1.89 26.03 -7.27
CA GLU A 86 3.16 26.06 -6.53
C GLU A 86 2.91 26.12 -5.02
N GLN A 87 2.01 27.00 -4.57
CA GLN A 87 1.64 27.11 -3.16
C GLN A 87 0.93 25.85 -2.66
N ALA A 88 0.10 25.22 -3.51
CA ALA A 88 -0.53 23.94 -3.18
C ALA A 88 0.52 22.84 -2.94
N TYR A 89 1.55 22.76 -3.79
CA TYR A 89 2.67 21.85 -3.59
C TYR A 89 3.46 22.15 -2.29
N VAL A 90 3.80 23.43 -2.05
CA VAL A 90 4.50 23.85 -0.84
C VAL A 90 3.68 23.49 0.41
N ARG A 91 2.35 23.72 0.37
CA ARG A 91 1.46 23.41 1.49
C ARG A 91 1.36 21.90 1.73
N LEU A 92 1.13 21.11 0.70
CA LEU A 92 1.05 19.66 0.77
C LEU A 92 2.35 19.04 1.29
N SER A 93 3.50 19.53 0.85
CA SER A 93 4.83 19.03 1.22
C SER A 93 5.21 19.24 2.68
N LYS A 94 4.45 20.08 3.43
CA LYS A 94 4.67 20.26 4.88
C LYS A 94 4.32 19.02 5.69
N THR A 95 3.30 18.30 5.27
CA THR A 95 2.80 17.11 5.96
C THR A 95 3.07 15.83 5.18
N HIS A 96 3.34 15.93 3.88
CA HIS A 96 3.41 14.77 2.98
C HIS A 96 4.66 14.79 2.10
N CYS A 97 5.51 13.78 2.22
CA CYS A 97 6.74 13.68 1.43
C CYS A 97 6.58 12.95 0.10
N PHE A 98 5.54 12.12 -0.10
CA PHE A 98 5.37 11.28 -1.29
C PHE A 98 3.92 11.27 -1.86
N PRO A 99 3.37 12.45 -2.24
CA PRO A 99 2.03 12.51 -2.81
C PRO A 99 1.86 11.69 -4.08
N GLU A 100 2.92 11.50 -4.86
CA GLU A 100 2.92 10.68 -6.06
C GLU A 100 2.61 9.19 -5.81
N PHE A 101 2.92 8.68 -4.61
CA PHE A 101 2.59 7.31 -4.24
C PHE A 101 1.16 7.22 -3.72
N THR A 102 0.79 8.07 -2.75
CA THR A 102 -0.53 8.03 -2.12
C THR A 102 -1.65 8.37 -3.08
N SER A 103 -1.45 9.33 -3.98
CA SER A 103 -2.44 9.68 -5.01
C SER A 103 -2.75 8.51 -5.97
N ARG A 104 -1.90 7.48 -6.03
CA ARG A 104 -2.14 6.28 -6.84
C ARG A 104 -2.66 5.10 -6.04
N VAL A 105 -2.09 4.85 -4.86
CA VAL A 105 -2.33 3.59 -4.14
C VAL A 105 -2.99 3.74 -2.77
N CYS A 106 -3.20 4.97 -2.25
CA CYS A 106 -3.97 5.17 -1.03
C CYS A 106 -5.47 4.95 -1.28
N PRO A 107 -6.20 4.27 -0.37
CA PRO A 107 -7.65 4.11 -0.51
C PRO A 107 -8.44 5.40 -0.28
N ALA A 108 -7.77 6.54 0.01
CA ALA A 108 -8.36 7.85 0.22
C ALA A 108 -9.26 7.95 1.47
N LEU A 109 -8.68 7.66 2.64
CA LEU A 109 -9.35 7.82 3.95
C LEU A 109 -9.91 9.24 4.15
N CYS A 110 -9.24 10.25 3.59
CA CYS A 110 -9.68 11.64 3.58
C CYS A 110 -11.02 11.83 2.86
N GLU A 111 -11.22 11.15 1.72
CA GLU A 111 -12.49 11.19 0.98
C GLU A 111 -13.60 10.45 1.72
N ALA A 112 -13.31 9.29 2.30
CA ALA A 112 -14.26 8.51 3.09
C ALA A 112 -14.79 9.27 4.32
N ALA A 113 -13.99 10.19 4.86
CA ALA A 113 -14.33 11.04 6.00
C ALA A 113 -14.78 12.46 5.61
N CYS A 114 -14.89 12.77 4.31
CA CYS A 114 -15.32 14.08 3.85
C CYS A 114 -16.80 14.34 4.18
N THR A 115 -17.12 15.50 4.79
CA THR A 115 -18.50 15.87 5.13
C THR A 115 -19.39 16.04 3.91
N CYS A 116 -18.84 16.40 2.75
CA CYS A 116 -19.62 16.42 1.49
C CYS A 116 -20.19 15.02 1.15
N GLY A 117 -19.55 13.96 1.61
CA GLY A 117 -20.04 12.58 1.42
C GLY A 117 -21.32 12.23 2.18
N LEU A 118 -21.83 13.12 3.04
CA LEU A 118 -23.10 12.92 3.77
C LEU A 118 -24.32 13.18 2.88
N HIS A 119 -24.23 14.06 1.89
CA HIS A 119 -25.36 14.39 1.00
C HIS A 119 -25.05 14.21 -0.48
N ALA A 120 -23.76 14.13 -0.86
CA ALA A 120 -23.32 14.01 -2.25
C ALA A 120 -22.04 13.14 -2.30
N LYS A 121 -21.38 13.09 -3.46
CA LYS A 121 -20.06 12.48 -3.54
C LYS A 121 -19.01 13.33 -2.82
N PRO A 122 -18.04 12.73 -2.08
CA PRO A 122 -16.97 13.48 -1.41
C PRO A 122 -16.13 14.27 -2.41
N VAL A 123 -15.32 15.20 -1.93
CA VAL A 123 -14.32 15.90 -2.74
C VAL A 123 -13.28 14.88 -3.22
N SER A 124 -12.86 14.96 -4.50
CA SER A 124 -11.82 14.08 -5.08
C SER A 124 -10.42 14.51 -4.65
N THR A 125 -10.16 14.40 -3.36
CA THR A 125 -8.90 14.85 -2.72
C THR A 125 -7.69 14.13 -3.29
N LYS A 126 -7.81 12.83 -3.58
CA LYS A 126 -6.75 12.02 -4.16
C LYS A 126 -6.35 12.50 -5.57
N GLU A 127 -7.34 12.91 -6.39
CA GLU A 127 -7.07 13.48 -7.71
C GLU A 127 -6.43 14.87 -7.59
N ASN A 128 -6.87 15.71 -6.64
CA ASN A 128 -6.25 17.00 -6.37
C ASN A 128 -4.78 16.83 -5.93
N GLU A 129 -4.50 15.86 -5.04
CA GLU A 129 -3.15 15.51 -4.61
C GLU A 129 -2.27 15.08 -5.80
N ARG A 130 -2.82 14.24 -6.70
CA ARG A 130 -2.12 13.80 -7.92
C ARG A 130 -1.82 14.97 -8.85
N ALA A 131 -2.79 15.83 -9.10
CA ALA A 131 -2.60 16.99 -9.96
C ALA A 131 -1.51 17.93 -9.43
N VAL A 132 -1.51 18.19 -8.12
CA VAL A 132 -0.50 19.04 -7.47
C VAL A 132 0.90 18.48 -7.63
N ILE A 133 1.11 17.17 -7.38
CA ILE A 133 2.45 16.60 -7.46
C ILE A 133 2.94 16.44 -8.89
N GLU A 134 2.06 16.09 -9.84
CA GLU A 134 2.44 16.00 -11.24
C GLU A 134 2.78 17.39 -11.82
N TYR A 135 2.01 18.42 -11.46
CA TYR A 135 2.36 19.80 -11.77
C TYR A 135 3.74 20.17 -11.21
N ALA A 136 4.01 19.82 -9.96
CA ALA A 136 5.28 20.14 -9.32
C ALA A 136 6.48 19.48 -10.02
N TYR A 137 6.36 18.23 -10.45
CA TYR A 137 7.41 17.56 -11.24
C TYR A 137 7.56 18.18 -12.62
N ALA A 138 6.46 18.45 -13.33
CA ALA A 138 6.47 19.03 -14.68
C ALA A 138 7.13 20.42 -14.70
N ASN A 139 7.00 21.19 -13.64
CA ASN A 139 7.56 22.53 -13.52
C ASN A 139 8.87 22.61 -12.72
N GLY A 140 9.51 21.47 -12.42
CA GLY A 140 10.81 21.43 -11.76
C GLY A 140 10.80 21.95 -10.30
N LEU A 141 9.64 21.91 -9.62
CA LEU A 141 9.52 22.33 -8.23
C LEU A 141 10.01 21.26 -7.26
N VAL A 142 9.97 19.99 -7.67
CA VAL A 142 10.49 18.87 -6.88
C VAL A 142 11.99 18.75 -7.08
N LYS A 143 12.76 19.23 -6.11
CA LYS A 143 14.22 19.28 -6.20
C LYS A 143 14.89 18.42 -5.14
N GLY A 144 16.02 17.82 -5.50
CA GLY A 144 16.92 17.13 -4.60
C GLY A 144 18.04 18.07 -4.13
N GLU A 145 17.76 18.90 -3.15
CA GLU A 145 18.75 19.82 -2.60
C GLU A 145 19.40 19.20 -1.36
N GLU A 146 20.73 19.22 -1.31
CA GLU A 146 21.44 18.84 -0.10
C GLU A 146 21.18 19.84 1.03
N PRO A 147 21.08 19.37 2.29
CA PRO A 147 20.97 20.25 3.43
C PRO A 147 22.16 21.22 3.50
N LYS A 148 21.88 22.50 3.74
CA LYS A 148 22.91 23.54 3.87
C LYS A 148 23.93 23.26 4.98
N VAL A 149 23.52 22.55 6.03
CA VAL A 149 24.34 22.17 7.17
C VAL A 149 24.17 20.69 7.46
N ARG A 150 25.29 19.96 7.53
CA ARG A 150 25.33 18.57 7.97
C ARG A 150 25.59 18.49 9.46
N THR A 151 24.84 17.65 10.17
CA THR A 151 24.94 17.46 11.62
C THR A 151 26.16 16.63 12.05
N GLY A 152 26.79 15.93 11.11
CA GLY A 152 27.83 14.93 11.38
C GLY A 152 27.30 13.60 11.91
N LYS A 153 25.98 13.47 12.13
CA LYS A 153 25.33 12.22 12.58
C LYS A 153 25.01 11.32 11.41
N LYS A 154 25.20 10.01 11.62
CA LYS A 154 24.95 8.95 10.62
C LYS A 154 23.75 8.09 11.04
N VAL A 155 22.81 7.88 10.15
CA VAL A 155 21.65 7.04 10.40
C VAL A 155 21.53 5.96 9.32
N ALA A 156 21.37 4.70 9.73
CA ALA A 156 21.03 3.61 8.84
C ALA A 156 19.50 3.40 8.84
N VAL A 157 18.92 3.18 7.66
CA VAL A 157 17.52 2.79 7.48
C VAL A 157 17.49 1.42 6.82
N ILE A 158 16.86 0.45 7.46
CA ILE A 158 16.81 -0.94 6.99
C ILE A 158 15.47 -1.20 6.32
N GLY A 159 15.48 -1.26 5.00
CA GLY A 159 14.29 -1.36 4.15
C GLY A 159 13.94 -0.05 3.47
N SER A 160 13.65 -0.12 2.18
CA SER A 160 13.34 1.02 1.30
C SER A 160 11.86 1.14 0.94
N GLY A 161 10.97 0.52 1.73
CA GLY A 161 9.54 0.74 1.61
C GLY A 161 9.12 2.16 2.00
N PRO A 162 7.83 2.52 1.90
CA PRO A 162 7.35 3.88 2.18
C PRO A 162 7.78 4.43 3.53
N ALA A 163 7.83 3.60 4.58
CA ALA A 163 8.28 4.01 5.91
C ALA A 163 9.77 4.38 5.91
N GLY A 164 10.61 3.52 5.34
CA GLY A 164 12.06 3.77 5.27
C GLY A 164 12.41 4.99 4.41
N LEU A 165 11.75 5.14 3.25
CA LEU A 165 11.92 6.31 2.40
C LEU A 165 11.49 7.60 3.13
N SER A 166 10.36 7.57 3.87
CA SER A 166 9.87 8.71 4.65
C SER A 166 10.85 9.08 5.76
N ALA A 167 11.32 8.10 6.52
CA ALA A 167 12.33 8.32 7.55
C ALA A 167 13.63 8.90 6.97
N ALA A 168 14.13 8.32 5.87
CA ALA A 168 15.35 8.78 5.22
C ALA A 168 15.24 10.21 4.70
N TRP A 169 14.10 10.55 4.06
CA TRP A 169 13.85 11.89 3.53
C TRP A 169 13.86 12.96 4.64
N ASN A 170 13.09 12.73 5.71
CA ASN A 170 12.98 13.70 6.80
C ASN A 170 14.31 13.84 7.56
N LEU A 171 15.01 12.76 7.86
CA LEU A 171 16.31 12.81 8.51
C LEU A 171 17.37 13.51 7.66
N ASN A 172 17.40 13.28 6.36
CA ASN A 172 18.31 13.98 5.47
C ASN A 172 18.03 15.48 5.43
N LYS A 173 16.76 15.90 5.37
CA LYS A 173 16.37 17.32 5.46
C LYS A 173 16.85 17.99 6.75
N ARG A 174 16.93 17.22 7.85
CA ARG A 174 17.49 17.68 9.12
C ARG A 174 19.02 17.77 9.13
N GLY A 175 19.68 17.34 8.06
CA GLY A 175 21.14 17.40 7.90
C GLY A 175 21.87 16.13 8.32
N HIS A 176 21.18 15.05 8.70
CA HIS A 176 21.84 13.78 9.00
C HIS A 176 22.32 13.09 7.72
N SER A 177 23.42 12.34 7.82
CA SER A 177 23.89 11.48 6.73
C SER A 177 23.12 10.17 6.79
N VAL A 178 22.31 9.89 5.76
CA VAL A 178 21.41 8.73 5.75
C VAL A 178 21.84 7.71 4.71
N THR A 179 21.91 6.45 5.11
CA THR A 179 22.10 5.30 4.22
C THR A 179 20.93 4.36 4.35
N VAL A 180 20.28 4.03 3.23
CA VAL A 180 19.17 3.09 3.15
C VAL A 180 19.68 1.77 2.59
N TYR A 181 19.44 0.67 3.30
CA TYR A 181 19.76 -0.69 2.89
C TYR A 181 18.53 -1.39 2.37
N GLU A 182 18.62 -1.96 1.18
CA GLU A 182 17.51 -2.66 0.52
C GLU A 182 17.97 -4.06 0.09
N ARG A 183 17.22 -5.09 0.48
CA ARG A 183 17.53 -6.48 0.13
C ARG A 183 17.36 -6.81 -1.35
N HIS A 184 16.46 -6.10 -2.02
CA HIS A 184 16.22 -6.27 -3.46
C HIS A 184 17.18 -5.44 -4.31
N ASP A 185 17.18 -5.72 -5.60
CA ASP A 185 17.99 -5.02 -6.62
C ASP A 185 17.52 -3.57 -6.89
N ARG A 186 16.29 -3.23 -6.47
CA ARG A 186 15.70 -1.90 -6.67
C ARG A 186 14.96 -1.43 -5.42
N VAL A 187 15.07 -0.14 -5.17
CA VAL A 187 14.41 0.58 -4.06
C VAL A 187 12.89 0.63 -4.26
N GLY A 188 12.13 0.61 -3.16
CA GLY A 188 10.69 0.86 -3.15
C GLY A 188 9.85 -0.14 -2.36
N GLY A 189 10.41 -1.25 -1.91
CA GLY A 189 9.68 -2.28 -1.16
C GLY A 189 8.44 -2.78 -1.90
N LEU A 190 7.28 -2.84 -1.23
CA LEU A 190 6.02 -3.28 -1.87
C LEU A 190 5.51 -2.33 -2.95
N LEU A 191 5.85 -1.04 -2.94
CA LEU A 191 5.54 -0.14 -4.06
C LEU A 191 6.21 -0.63 -5.36
N ARG A 192 7.44 -1.19 -5.24
CA ARG A 192 8.20 -1.72 -6.37
C ARG A 192 7.72 -3.10 -6.81
N TYR A 193 7.68 -4.06 -5.88
CA TYR A 193 7.51 -5.47 -6.20
C TYR A 193 6.20 -6.10 -5.70
N GLY A 194 5.40 -5.39 -4.89
CA GLY A 194 4.10 -5.87 -4.43
C GLY A 194 2.93 -5.31 -5.23
N ILE A 195 3.03 -4.07 -5.69
CA ILE A 195 1.99 -3.38 -6.46
C ILE A 195 2.29 -3.51 -7.96
N PRO A 196 1.34 -3.95 -8.81
CA PRO A 196 1.56 -4.05 -10.26
C PRO A 196 1.84 -2.70 -10.92
N ASN A 197 2.57 -2.73 -12.05
CA ASN A 197 2.93 -1.49 -12.77
C ASN A 197 1.72 -0.72 -13.28
N MET A 198 0.64 -1.40 -13.70
CA MET A 198 -0.57 -0.74 -14.18
C MET A 198 -1.32 0.06 -13.09
N LYS A 199 -1.04 -0.19 -11.81
CA LYS A 199 -1.60 0.57 -10.68
C LYS A 199 -0.65 1.68 -10.21
N LEU A 200 0.66 1.44 -10.28
CA LEU A 200 1.72 2.38 -9.96
C LEU A 200 2.89 2.17 -10.91
N ASP A 201 3.06 3.06 -11.88
CA ASP A 201 4.19 3.01 -12.80
C ASP A 201 5.52 3.17 -12.05
N LYS A 202 6.46 2.27 -12.31
CA LYS A 202 7.71 2.21 -11.55
C LYS A 202 8.64 3.39 -11.82
N SER A 203 8.48 4.08 -12.94
CA SER A 203 9.17 5.35 -13.22
C SER A 203 8.82 6.44 -12.21
N ILE A 204 7.62 6.40 -11.62
CA ILE A 204 7.20 7.31 -10.54
C ILE A 204 8.05 7.12 -9.28
N ILE A 205 8.41 5.87 -8.99
CA ILE A 205 9.32 5.57 -7.87
C ILE A 205 10.73 6.02 -8.25
N ASP A 206 11.19 5.70 -9.47
CA ASP A 206 12.55 6.01 -9.92
C ASP A 206 12.81 7.51 -9.88
N ARG A 207 11.90 8.36 -10.41
CA ARG A 207 12.07 9.82 -10.36
C ARG A 207 12.20 10.34 -8.93
N ARG A 208 11.46 9.77 -7.94
CA ARG A 208 11.58 10.15 -6.52
C ARG A 208 12.92 9.73 -5.95
N ILE A 209 13.39 8.52 -6.27
CA ILE A 209 14.69 8.03 -5.80
C ILE A 209 15.82 8.89 -6.34
N GLU A 210 15.76 9.35 -7.59
CA GLU A 210 16.77 10.28 -8.12
C GLU A 210 16.76 11.62 -7.38
N VAL A 211 15.61 12.17 -7.03
CA VAL A 211 15.50 13.37 -6.17
C VAL A 211 16.15 13.11 -4.80
N MET A 212 15.91 11.95 -4.19
CA MET A 212 16.50 11.61 -2.89
C MET A 212 18.02 11.40 -2.96
N LYS A 213 18.51 10.78 -4.03
CA LYS A 213 19.96 10.65 -4.29
C LYS A 213 20.62 12.02 -4.48
N ALA A 214 20.01 12.90 -5.28
CA ALA A 214 20.49 14.27 -5.48
C ALA A 214 20.50 15.08 -4.18
N ALA A 215 19.60 14.78 -3.23
CA ALA A 215 19.61 15.36 -1.87
C ALA A 215 20.70 14.75 -0.94
N GLY A 216 21.50 13.79 -1.41
CA GLY A 216 22.61 13.19 -0.67
C GLY A 216 22.27 11.93 0.12
N ILE A 217 21.09 11.32 -0.05
CA ILE A 217 20.75 10.04 0.56
C ILE A 217 21.43 8.91 -0.22
N LYS A 218 22.09 7.99 0.51
CA LYS A 218 22.74 6.82 -0.07
C LYS A 218 21.78 5.62 -0.06
N PHE A 219 21.75 4.87 -1.16
CA PHE A 219 21.01 3.62 -1.28
C PHE A 219 21.97 2.47 -1.60
N ILE A 220 21.86 1.38 -0.84
CA ILE A 220 22.63 0.15 -1.03
C ILE A 220 21.62 -0.96 -1.27
N CYS A 221 21.49 -1.38 -2.53
CA CYS A 221 20.64 -2.48 -2.96
C CYS A 221 21.39 -3.82 -2.90
N ASN A 222 20.66 -4.94 -3.01
CA ASN A 222 21.19 -6.31 -2.83
C ASN A 222 21.93 -6.46 -1.49
N ALA A 223 21.38 -5.86 -0.43
CA ALA A 223 21.97 -5.79 0.89
C ALA A 223 20.93 -6.30 1.92
N ASP A 224 20.88 -7.61 2.12
CA ASP A 224 19.96 -8.27 3.06
C ASP A 224 20.53 -8.25 4.48
N VAL A 225 20.14 -7.23 5.23
CA VAL A 225 20.60 -7.03 6.61
C VAL A 225 20.02 -8.12 7.51
N GLY A 226 20.90 -8.82 8.19
CA GLY A 226 20.60 -10.00 8.99
C GLY A 226 21.01 -11.31 8.31
N LYS A 227 21.35 -11.25 7.01
CA LYS A 227 21.95 -12.37 6.26
C LYS A 227 23.34 -11.99 5.73
N ASP A 228 23.37 -11.01 4.81
CA ASP A 228 24.63 -10.59 4.15
C ASP A 228 25.38 -9.56 4.98
N ILE A 229 24.66 -8.73 5.75
CA ILE A 229 25.21 -7.66 6.56
C ILE A 229 24.76 -7.85 8.01
N SER A 230 25.70 -7.81 8.93
CA SER A 230 25.43 -7.94 10.37
C SER A 230 24.78 -6.69 10.94
N GLY A 231 23.64 -6.85 11.60
CA GLY A 231 23.00 -5.74 12.33
C GLY A 231 23.90 -5.16 13.43
N LYS A 232 24.72 -5.99 14.09
CA LYS A 232 25.67 -5.55 15.11
C LYS A 232 26.80 -4.67 14.54
N GLU A 233 27.21 -4.91 13.30
CA GLU A 233 28.20 -4.06 12.62
C GLU A 233 27.59 -2.70 12.30
N LEU A 234 26.38 -2.67 11.77
CA LEU A 234 25.66 -1.42 11.52
C LEU A 234 25.42 -0.63 12.83
N GLU A 235 25.07 -1.29 13.93
CA GLU A 235 24.91 -0.63 15.24
C GLU A 235 26.20 0.04 15.74
N LYS A 236 27.38 -0.47 15.36
CA LYS A 236 28.66 0.15 15.68
C LYS A 236 28.99 1.34 14.77
N GLU A 237 28.67 1.22 13.50
CA GLU A 237 29.01 2.22 12.46
C GLU A 237 28.12 3.46 12.51
N TYR A 238 26.83 3.28 12.87
CA TYR A 238 25.82 4.34 12.85
C TYR A 238 25.47 4.84 14.24
N ASP A 239 25.09 6.12 14.33
CA ASP A 239 24.60 6.73 15.57
C ASP A 239 23.19 6.20 15.93
N ARG A 240 22.35 5.94 14.92
CA ARG A 240 21.02 5.33 15.04
C ARG A 240 20.72 4.43 13.86
N VAL A 241 19.84 3.45 14.09
CA VAL A 241 19.32 2.54 13.07
C VAL A 241 17.80 2.52 13.16
N ILE A 242 17.12 2.62 12.03
CA ILE A 242 15.65 2.49 11.95
C ILE A 242 15.30 1.23 11.16
N LEU A 243 14.58 0.30 11.79
CA LEU A 243 14.11 -0.91 11.17
C LEU A 243 12.77 -0.65 10.44
N CYS A 244 12.80 -0.72 9.13
CA CYS A 244 11.66 -0.49 8.23
C CYS A 244 11.48 -1.66 7.24
N GLY A 245 11.78 -2.89 7.67
CA GLY A 245 11.76 -4.11 6.84
C GLY A 245 10.38 -4.56 6.37
N GLY A 246 9.31 -3.90 6.83
CA GLY A 246 7.93 -4.22 6.47
C GLY A 246 7.39 -5.46 7.21
N ALA A 247 6.19 -5.92 6.77
CA ALA A 247 5.58 -7.16 7.20
C ALA A 247 5.49 -8.09 5.99
N SER A 248 6.52 -8.89 5.76
CA SER A 248 6.66 -9.74 4.58
C SER A 248 6.52 -11.23 4.86
N HIS A 249 6.35 -11.63 6.13
CA HIS A 249 6.06 -13.02 6.47
C HIS A 249 4.61 -13.38 6.07
N PRO A 250 4.40 -14.16 4.99
CA PRO A 250 3.06 -14.39 4.46
C PRO A 250 2.26 -15.34 5.37
N ARG A 251 0.94 -15.11 5.42
CA ARG A 251 0.02 -16.08 6.00
C ARG A 251 -0.18 -17.22 5.02
N ASP A 252 0.16 -18.43 5.43
CA ASP A 252 -0.03 -19.63 4.63
C ASP A 252 -1.38 -20.33 4.94
N ILE A 253 -1.73 -21.29 4.09
CA ILE A 253 -2.92 -22.13 4.18
C ILE A 253 -2.46 -23.55 4.44
N HIS A 254 -2.86 -24.11 5.57
CA HIS A 254 -2.47 -25.46 5.98
C HIS A 254 -3.55 -26.48 5.59
N VAL A 255 -3.54 -26.91 4.33
CA VAL A 255 -4.45 -27.91 3.78
C VAL A 255 -3.66 -29.01 3.03
N PRO A 256 -4.22 -30.24 2.89
CA PRO A 256 -3.59 -31.28 2.08
C PRO A 256 -3.27 -30.76 0.67
N GLY A 257 -2.12 -31.15 0.15
CA GLY A 257 -1.65 -30.77 -1.19
C GLY A 257 -1.08 -29.35 -1.31
N ARG A 258 -0.90 -28.61 -0.20
CA ARG A 258 -0.30 -27.26 -0.20
C ARG A 258 1.08 -27.20 -0.84
N ASP A 259 1.82 -28.32 -0.79
CA ASP A 259 3.17 -28.47 -1.34
C ASP A 259 3.20 -28.70 -2.87
N ALA A 260 2.06 -28.64 -3.55
CA ALA A 260 1.99 -28.79 -5.00
C ALA A 260 2.72 -27.66 -5.73
N LYS A 261 3.38 -28.02 -6.85
CA LYS A 261 3.93 -27.03 -7.78
C LYS A 261 2.79 -26.22 -8.40
N GLY A 262 2.99 -24.90 -8.56
CA GLY A 262 1.97 -23.99 -9.09
C GLY A 262 1.16 -23.30 -8.01
N ILE A 263 1.51 -23.48 -6.72
CA ILE A 263 0.91 -22.71 -5.60
C ILE A 263 1.94 -21.69 -5.10
N TRP A 264 1.62 -20.41 -5.27
CA TRP A 264 2.51 -19.28 -4.96
C TRP A 264 1.90 -18.38 -3.90
N PHE A 265 2.73 -17.69 -3.15
CA PHE A 265 2.26 -16.49 -2.45
C PHE A 265 2.05 -15.35 -3.45
N ALA A 266 0.99 -14.59 -3.27
CA ALA A 266 0.60 -13.51 -4.17
C ALA A 266 1.72 -12.48 -4.40
N VAL A 267 2.44 -12.09 -3.34
CA VAL A 267 3.52 -11.10 -3.45
C VAL A 267 4.71 -11.64 -4.25
N ASP A 268 5.03 -12.93 -4.12
CA ASP A 268 6.11 -13.56 -4.90
C ASP A 268 5.75 -13.60 -6.39
N PHE A 269 4.49 -13.94 -6.70
CA PHE A 269 3.99 -13.90 -8.07
C PHE A 269 4.03 -12.50 -8.67
N LEU A 270 3.44 -11.50 -7.97
CA LEU A 270 3.42 -10.12 -8.42
C LEU A 270 4.83 -9.52 -8.54
N GLY A 271 5.71 -9.85 -7.58
CA GLY A 271 7.11 -9.46 -7.60
C GLY A 271 7.88 -10.05 -8.78
N THR A 272 7.68 -11.35 -9.05
CA THR A 272 8.31 -12.03 -10.19
C THR A 272 7.87 -11.42 -11.52
N VAL A 273 6.56 -11.20 -11.70
CA VAL A 273 6.03 -10.54 -12.92
C VAL A 273 6.63 -9.14 -13.08
N THR A 274 6.56 -8.33 -12.04
CA THR A 274 7.07 -6.95 -12.10
C THR A 274 8.58 -6.92 -12.36
N LYS A 275 9.35 -7.81 -11.72
CA LYS A 275 10.81 -7.89 -11.93
C LYS A 275 11.14 -8.25 -13.37
N GLN A 276 10.48 -9.26 -13.95
CA GLN A 276 10.73 -9.65 -15.35
C GLN A 276 10.35 -8.56 -16.33
N LEU A 277 9.25 -7.84 -16.10
CA LEU A 277 8.87 -6.69 -16.91
C LEU A 277 9.95 -5.59 -16.86
N LEU A 278 10.44 -5.25 -15.67
CA LEU A 278 11.46 -4.21 -15.48
C LEU A 278 12.82 -4.63 -16.03
N ASP A 279 13.24 -5.87 -15.84
CA ASP A 279 14.53 -6.39 -16.33
C ASP A 279 14.62 -6.41 -17.87
N THR A 280 13.46 -6.45 -18.53
CA THR A 280 13.37 -6.43 -20.00
C THR A 280 12.81 -5.14 -20.56
N ASN A 281 12.68 -4.09 -19.74
CA ASN A 281 12.06 -2.81 -20.12
C ASN A 281 10.70 -3.01 -20.82
N PHE A 282 9.88 -3.93 -20.28
CA PHE A 282 8.57 -4.34 -20.80
C PHE A 282 8.58 -4.98 -22.21
N GLU A 283 9.74 -5.35 -22.74
CA GLU A 283 9.83 -6.03 -24.05
C GLU A 283 9.38 -7.49 -23.99
N LYS A 284 9.55 -8.15 -22.83
CA LYS A 284 9.16 -9.55 -22.59
C LYS A 284 8.16 -9.64 -21.45
N VAL A 285 6.96 -10.07 -21.78
CA VAL A 285 5.91 -10.36 -20.78
C VAL A 285 5.98 -11.83 -20.39
N PRO A 286 5.99 -12.18 -19.09
CA PRO A 286 6.10 -13.56 -18.63
C PRO A 286 4.78 -14.33 -18.74
N TYR A 287 4.27 -14.49 -19.95
CA TYR A 287 3.00 -15.17 -20.23
C TYR A 287 2.95 -16.60 -19.70
N GLU A 288 4.09 -17.31 -19.66
CA GLU A 288 4.20 -18.70 -19.19
C GLU A 288 3.71 -18.89 -17.75
N LEU A 289 3.69 -17.84 -16.95
CA LEU A 289 3.22 -17.90 -15.57
C LEU A 289 1.71 -18.15 -15.46
N ALA A 290 0.89 -17.59 -16.38
CA ALA A 290 -0.57 -17.73 -16.30
C ALA A 290 -1.31 -18.01 -17.61
N LYS A 291 -0.66 -17.93 -18.79
CA LYS A 291 -1.32 -18.10 -20.08
C LYS A 291 -2.02 -19.46 -20.21
N GLY A 292 -3.31 -19.42 -20.51
CA GLY A 292 -4.15 -20.61 -20.70
C GLY A 292 -4.44 -21.38 -19.41
N LYS A 293 -4.08 -20.85 -18.23
CA LYS A 293 -4.29 -21.49 -16.93
C LYS A 293 -5.62 -21.07 -16.28
N ASN A 294 -6.22 -21.99 -15.53
CA ASN A 294 -7.27 -21.70 -14.57
C ASN A 294 -6.62 -21.24 -13.27
N VAL A 295 -6.81 -19.96 -12.93
CA VAL A 295 -6.17 -19.32 -11.79
C VAL A 295 -7.13 -19.23 -10.61
N LEU A 296 -6.69 -19.68 -9.44
CA LEU A 296 -7.38 -19.53 -8.17
C LEU A 296 -6.65 -18.51 -7.30
N VAL A 297 -7.31 -17.42 -6.95
CA VAL A 297 -6.81 -16.40 -6.02
C VAL A 297 -7.50 -16.57 -4.67
N ILE A 298 -6.74 -16.72 -3.59
CA ILE A 298 -7.28 -16.94 -2.25
C ILE A 298 -7.07 -15.66 -1.42
N GLY A 299 -8.16 -14.90 -1.27
CA GLY A 299 -8.22 -13.62 -0.57
C GLY A 299 -8.92 -12.54 -1.39
N GLY A 300 -9.89 -11.85 -0.77
CA GLY A 300 -10.73 -10.83 -1.40
C GLY A 300 -10.20 -9.40 -1.35
N GLY A 301 -9.03 -9.16 -0.74
CA GLY A 301 -8.45 -7.83 -0.57
C GLY A 301 -7.76 -7.26 -1.82
N ASP A 302 -7.14 -6.09 -1.67
CA ASP A 302 -6.45 -5.37 -2.76
C ASP A 302 -5.36 -6.21 -3.44
N THR A 303 -4.57 -6.98 -2.68
CA THR A 303 -3.55 -7.90 -3.24
C THR A 303 -4.19 -8.99 -4.10
N GLY A 304 -5.34 -9.52 -3.68
CA GLY A 304 -6.11 -10.49 -4.47
C GLY A 304 -6.59 -9.87 -5.79
N ASN A 305 -7.12 -8.66 -5.74
CA ASN A 305 -7.51 -7.91 -6.94
C ASN A 305 -6.31 -7.67 -7.88
N ASP A 306 -5.14 -7.31 -7.34
CA ASP A 306 -3.92 -7.13 -8.12
C ASP A 306 -3.48 -8.45 -8.81
N CYS A 307 -3.67 -9.60 -8.14
CA CYS A 307 -3.46 -10.93 -8.75
C CYS A 307 -4.44 -11.22 -9.87
N VAL A 308 -5.73 -10.88 -9.71
CA VAL A 308 -6.75 -11.04 -10.77
C VAL A 308 -6.36 -10.26 -12.02
N GLY A 309 -6.12 -8.95 -11.88
CA GLY A 309 -5.76 -8.08 -13.01
C GLY A 309 -4.43 -8.47 -13.68
N THR A 310 -3.45 -8.94 -12.91
CA THR A 310 -2.16 -9.42 -13.44
C THR A 310 -2.35 -10.73 -14.20
N SER A 311 -3.12 -11.68 -13.67
CA SER A 311 -3.37 -12.97 -14.33
C SER A 311 -4.10 -12.80 -15.67
N ILE A 312 -5.06 -11.89 -15.75
CA ILE A 312 -5.77 -11.55 -17.00
C ILE A 312 -4.79 -11.04 -18.05
N ARG A 313 -3.89 -10.09 -17.68
CA ARG A 313 -2.87 -9.57 -18.61
C ARG A 313 -1.87 -10.62 -19.07
N LEU A 314 -1.63 -11.63 -18.26
CA LEU A 314 -0.80 -12.78 -18.61
C LEU A 314 -1.56 -13.85 -19.43
N GLY A 315 -2.84 -13.63 -19.75
CA GLY A 315 -3.62 -14.49 -20.61
C GLY A 315 -4.21 -15.73 -19.91
N ALA A 316 -4.59 -15.63 -18.65
CA ALA A 316 -5.31 -16.67 -17.93
C ALA A 316 -6.59 -17.09 -18.68
N ALA A 317 -6.90 -18.39 -18.68
CA ALA A 317 -8.13 -18.92 -19.27
C ALA A 317 -9.37 -18.61 -18.41
N SER A 318 -9.19 -18.62 -17.09
CA SER A 318 -10.20 -18.21 -16.11
C SER A 318 -9.53 -17.72 -14.83
N VAL A 319 -10.23 -16.88 -14.08
CA VAL A 319 -9.79 -16.46 -12.75
C VAL A 319 -10.97 -16.59 -11.78
N THR A 320 -10.73 -17.29 -10.67
CA THR A 320 -11.66 -17.38 -9.54
C THR A 320 -11.01 -16.79 -8.31
N GLN A 321 -11.68 -15.89 -7.60
CA GLN A 321 -11.19 -15.25 -6.37
C GLN A 321 -12.06 -15.67 -5.19
N LEU A 322 -11.45 -16.22 -4.13
CA LEU A 322 -12.15 -16.61 -2.91
C LEU A 322 -12.14 -15.48 -1.88
N GLU A 323 -13.33 -15.19 -1.34
CA GLU A 323 -13.52 -14.32 -0.21
C GLU A 323 -14.20 -15.09 0.92
N MET A 324 -13.56 -15.18 2.08
CA MET A 324 -14.11 -15.90 3.24
C MET A 324 -15.33 -15.19 3.83
N MET A 325 -15.39 -13.87 3.74
CA MET A 325 -16.45 -13.07 4.33
C MET A 325 -17.68 -13.03 3.43
N PRO A 326 -18.88 -12.74 4.00
CA PRO A 326 -20.07 -12.46 3.20
C PRO A 326 -19.85 -11.25 2.27
N LYS A 327 -20.58 -11.25 1.15
CA LYS A 327 -20.61 -10.09 0.25
C LYS A 327 -21.03 -8.84 1.04
N ALA A 328 -20.20 -7.80 1.01
CA ALA A 328 -20.53 -6.54 1.65
C ALA A 328 -21.75 -5.85 1.02
N PRO A 329 -22.52 -5.06 1.77
CA PRO A 329 -23.65 -4.32 1.24
C PRO A 329 -23.19 -3.21 0.27
N GLU A 330 -24.05 -2.79 -0.65
CA GLU A 330 -23.75 -1.72 -1.61
C GLU A 330 -23.68 -0.33 -0.97
N CYS A 331 -24.40 -0.13 0.14
CA CYS A 331 -24.45 1.09 0.91
C CYS A 331 -24.06 0.85 2.36
N ARG A 332 -23.68 1.90 3.08
CA ARG A 332 -23.40 1.82 4.52
C ARG A 332 -24.58 1.26 5.30
N ALA A 333 -24.33 0.25 6.10
CA ALA A 333 -25.30 -0.22 7.09
C ALA A 333 -25.39 0.77 8.28
N ALA A 334 -26.52 0.73 9.01
CA ALA A 334 -26.69 1.54 10.22
C ALA A 334 -25.63 1.26 11.30
N SER A 335 -25.07 0.04 11.32
CA SER A 335 -23.95 -0.36 12.20
C SER A 335 -22.58 0.14 11.74
N ASN A 336 -22.49 0.83 10.60
CA ASN A 336 -21.26 1.42 10.07
C ASN A 336 -21.50 2.88 9.66
N PRO A 337 -21.79 3.77 10.64
CA PRO A 337 -22.13 5.16 10.35
C PRO A 337 -20.88 5.94 9.89
N TRP A 338 -21.10 7.05 9.15
CA TRP A 338 -20.08 8.05 8.93
C TRP A 338 -19.66 8.64 10.31
N PRO A 339 -18.39 8.95 10.56
CA PRO A 339 -17.24 8.97 9.66
C PRO A 339 -16.37 7.69 9.70
N GLU A 340 -16.90 6.57 10.10
CA GLU A 340 -16.16 5.30 10.03
C GLU A 340 -15.74 4.96 8.60
N TRP A 341 -14.70 4.13 8.46
CA TRP A 341 -14.36 3.57 7.15
C TRP A 341 -15.54 2.77 6.57
N PRO A 342 -15.95 3.03 5.30
CA PRO A 342 -17.10 2.36 4.72
C PRO A 342 -16.86 0.86 4.50
N LYS A 343 -17.67 0.02 5.13
CA LYS A 343 -17.73 -1.44 4.92
C LYS A 343 -18.75 -1.76 3.84
N VAL A 344 -18.47 -1.33 2.62
CA VAL A 344 -19.35 -1.49 1.45
C VAL A 344 -18.67 -2.29 0.36
N LEU A 345 -19.47 -2.86 -0.55
CA LEU A 345 -18.95 -3.56 -1.71
C LEU A 345 -18.12 -2.61 -2.56
N LYS A 346 -16.88 -3.01 -2.80
CA LYS A 346 -15.98 -2.34 -3.74
C LYS A 346 -15.68 -3.31 -4.87
N THR A 347 -15.90 -2.88 -6.10
CA THR A 347 -15.39 -3.56 -7.29
C THR A 347 -14.21 -2.76 -7.79
N ASP A 348 -13.01 -3.35 -7.79
CA ASP A 348 -11.79 -2.71 -8.21
C ASP A 348 -11.40 -3.18 -9.61
N TYR A 349 -10.35 -2.59 -10.17
CA TYR A 349 -9.98 -2.73 -11.57
C TYR A 349 -9.84 -4.18 -12.05
N GLY A 350 -9.28 -5.09 -11.25
CA GLY A 350 -9.09 -6.49 -11.63
C GLY A 350 -10.42 -7.26 -11.70
N GLN A 351 -11.36 -6.99 -10.78
CA GLN A 351 -12.70 -7.56 -10.86
C GLN A 351 -13.48 -6.99 -12.05
N GLU A 352 -13.38 -5.66 -12.33
CA GLU A 352 -13.99 -5.06 -13.53
C GLU A 352 -13.46 -5.71 -14.80
N GLU A 353 -12.17 -5.94 -14.89
CA GLU A 353 -11.53 -6.62 -16.01
C GLU A 353 -11.98 -8.07 -16.16
N ALA A 354 -12.12 -8.79 -15.05
CA ALA A 354 -12.65 -10.16 -15.07
C ALA A 354 -14.11 -10.20 -15.55
N ILE A 355 -14.94 -9.26 -15.11
CA ILE A 355 -16.34 -9.14 -15.56
C ILE A 355 -16.40 -8.89 -17.07
N ASP A 356 -15.53 -8.00 -17.59
CA ASP A 356 -15.49 -7.67 -19.01
C ASP A 356 -14.98 -8.83 -19.89
N VAL A 357 -13.95 -9.56 -19.41
CA VAL A 357 -13.29 -10.64 -20.17
C VAL A 357 -14.05 -11.97 -20.06
N PHE A 358 -14.54 -12.32 -18.86
CA PHE A 358 -15.15 -13.62 -18.57
C PHE A 358 -16.67 -13.56 -18.45
N GLY A 359 -17.29 -12.37 -18.42
CA GLY A 359 -18.74 -12.15 -18.35
C GLY A 359 -19.34 -12.30 -16.95
N HIS A 360 -18.52 -12.44 -15.89
CA HIS A 360 -19.00 -12.58 -14.51
C HIS A 360 -17.97 -12.08 -13.49
N ASP A 361 -18.45 -11.75 -12.29
CA ASP A 361 -17.60 -11.40 -11.15
C ASP A 361 -16.76 -12.62 -10.74
N PRO A 362 -15.43 -12.50 -10.63
CA PRO A 362 -14.56 -13.62 -10.29
C PRO A 362 -14.70 -14.08 -8.83
N ARG A 363 -15.38 -13.32 -7.97
CA ARG A 363 -15.43 -13.54 -6.52
C ARG A 363 -16.47 -14.58 -6.12
N LEU A 364 -16.03 -15.56 -5.33
CA LEU A 364 -16.88 -16.49 -4.59
C LEU A 364 -16.80 -16.12 -3.10
N TYR A 365 -17.91 -15.59 -2.58
CA TYR A 365 -18.01 -15.18 -1.17
C TYR A 365 -18.31 -16.37 -0.27
N GLN A 366 -18.00 -16.24 1.03
CA GLN A 366 -18.21 -17.27 2.03
C GLN A 366 -17.65 -18.63 1.57
N THR A 367 -16.45 -18.61 1.00
CA THR A 367 -15.84 -19.79 0.39
C THR A 367 -14.36 -19.88 0.75
N THR A 368 -13.90 -21.09 1.06
CA THR A 368 -12.47 -21.38 1.27
C THR A 368 -12.07 -22.68 0.59
N VAL A 369 -10.76 -22.94 0.56
CA VAL A 369 -10.18 -24.20 0.07
C VAL A 369 -9.93 -25.15 1.22
N THR A 370 -10.15 -26.44 1.01
CA THR A 370 -9.89 -27.51 1.99
C THR A 370 -8.84 -28.52 1.53
N GLU A 371 -8.57 -28.61 0.22
CA GLU A 371 -7.58 -29.54 -0.34
C GLU A 371 -7.14 -29.06 -1.72
N PHE A 372 -5.86 -29.32 -2.05
CA PHE A 372 -5.34 -29.26 -3.42
C PHE A 372 -4.97 -30.65 -3.90
N LYS A 373 -5.39 -30.99 -5.10
CA LYS A 373 -5.01 -32.26 -5.75
C LYS A 373 -3.85 -32.04 -6.72
N LYS A 374 -3.01 -33.07 -6.84
CA LYS A 374 -1.78 -33.03 -7.64
C LYS A 374 -1.82 -34.07 -8.76
N LYS A 375 -1.25 -33.70 -9.90
CA LYS A 375 -0.87 -34.66 -10.97
C LYS A 375 0.30 -35.52 -10.50
N LYS A 376 0.64 -36.57 -11.27
CA LYS A 376 1.78 -37.46 -10.99
C LYS A 376 3.13 -36.71 -10.93
N ASP A 377 3.27 -35.61 -11.66
CA ASP A 377 4.46 -34.76 -11.70
C ASP A 377 4.56 -33.77 -10.52
N GLY A 378 3.58 -33.79 -9.61
CA GLY A 378 3.49 -32.92 -8.44
C GLY A 378 2.84 -31.54 -8.71
N THR A 379 2.38 -31.26 -9.93
CA THR A 379 1.71 -29.99 -10.27
C THR A 379 0.27 -29.99 -9.78
N VAL A 380 -0.23 -28.87 -9.27
CA VAL A 380 -1.63 -28.68 -8.88
C VAL A 380 -2.54 -28.88 -10.09
N CYS A 381 -3.69 -29.56 -9.91
CA CYS A 381 -4.65 -29.80 -10.99
C CYS A 381 -6.09 -29.47 -10.61
N SER A 382 -6.41 -29.48 -9.33
CA SER A 382 -7.73 -29.06 -8.85
C SER A 382 -7.66 -28.60 -7.40
N ALA A 383 -8.67 -27.87 -6.98
CA ALA A 383 -8.89 -27.44 -5.60
C ALA A 383 -10.28 -27.85 -5.14
N VAL A 384 -10.41 -28.35 -3.91
CA VAL A 384 -11.68 -28.64 -3.27
C VAL A 384 -12.07 -27.42 -2.44
N LEU A 385 -13.16 -26.77 -2.83
CA LEU A 385 -13.76 -25.61 -2.17
C LEU A 385 -14.87 -26.07 -1.23
N VAL A 386 -15.11 -25.28 -0.17
CA VAL A 386 -16.24 -25.48 0.74
C VAL A 386 -16.89 -24.14 1.07
N SER A 387 -18.22 -24.12 1.18
CA SER A 387 -18.96 -22.95 1.65
C SER A 387 -18.77 -22.74 3.15
N LEU A 388 -18.80 -21.48 3.56
CA LEU A 388 -18.61 -21.06 4.96
C LEU A 388 -19.87 -20.38 5.48
N GLU A 389 -20.15 -20.57 6.77
CA GLU A 389 -21.16 -19.80 7.50
C GLU A 389 -20.55 -19.09 8.73
N PRO A 390 -21.09 -17.92 9.11
CA PRO A 390 -20.66 -17.23 10.32
C PRO A 390 -21.18 -17.95 11.56
N LYS A 391 -20.28 -18.36 12.46
CA LYS A 391 -20.62 -18.94 13.76
C LYS A 391 -20.03 -18.13 14.88
N LYS A 392 -20.87 -17.75 15.82
CA LYS A 392 -20.43 -17.00 17.01
C LYS A 392 -20.00 -17.99 18.09
N ASP A 393 -18.77 -17.82 18.57
CA ASP A 393 -18.27 -18.56 19.72
C ASP A 393 -19.00 -18.10 21.00
N GLU A 394 -19.64 -19.01 21.70
CA GLU A 394 -20.49 -18.71 22.87
C GLU A 394 -19.70 -18.17 24.07
N LYS A 395 -18.41 -18.55 24.20
CA LYS A 395 -17.57 -18.14 25.34
C LYS A 395 -16.89 -16.80 25.12
N THR A 396 -16.39 -16.57 23.90
CA THR A 396 -15.61 -15.36 23.57
C THR A 396 -16.43 -14.29 22.86
N GLY A 397 -17.61 -14.62 22.34
CA GLY A 397 -18.46 -13.76 21.52
C GLY A 397 -17.87 -13.48 20.13
N ARG A 398 -16.74 -14.10 19.79
CA ARG A 398 -16.03 -13.88 18.54
C ARG A 398 -16.72 -14.59 17.38
N LEU A 399 -16.90 -13.87 16.27
CA LEU A 399 -17.41 -14.44 15.02
C LEU A 399 -16.27 -15.15 14.29
N SER A 400 -16.50 -16.41 13.89
CA SER A 400 -15.61 -17.18 13.01
C SER A 400 -16.41 -17.73 11.83
N MET A 401 -15.75 -17.90 10.70
CA MET A 401 -16.32 -18.54 9.52
C MET A 401 -15.98 -20.03 9.58
N VAL A 402 -17.01 -20.89 9.56
CA VAL A 402 -16.87 -22.35 9.69
C VAL A 402 -17.36 -23.05 8.42
N PRO A 403 -16.72 -24.15 8.00
CA PRO A 403 -17.16 -24.93 6.84
C PRO A 403 -18.56 -25.54 7.04
N ILE A 404 -19.37 -25.53 5.99
CA ILE A 404 -20.67 -26.21 5.93
C ILE A 404 -20.43 -27.59 5.33
N GLU A 405 -20.74 -28.65 6.09
CA GLU A 405 -20.60 -30.02 5.62
C GLU A 405 -21.47 -30.31 4.38
N GLY A 406 -20.96 -31.14 3.47
CA GLY A 406 -21.69 -31.54 2.24
C GLY A 406 -21.68 -30.47 1.13
N THR A 407 -21.02 -29.35 1.31
CA THR A 407 -20.93 -28.28 0.28
C THR A 407 -19.62 -28.33 -0.54
N GLN A 408 -18.85 -29.40 -0.41
CA GLN A 408 -17.58 -29.56 -1.11
C GLN A 408 -17.79 -29.55 -2.63
N LYS A 409 -17.01 -28.74 -3.33
CA LYS A 409 -17.00 -28.62 -4.78
C LYS A 409 -15.57 -28.65 -5.31
N GLU A 410 -15.27 -29.57 -6.19
CA GLU A 410 -13.97 -29.59 -6.87
C GLU A 410 -14.01 -28.71 -8.12
N ILE A 411 -12.99 -27.89 -8.31
CA ILE A 411 -12.78 -27.06 -9.49
C ILE A 411 -11.39 -27.33 -10.09
N PRO A 412 -11.26 -27.27 -11.44
CA PRO A 412 -9.94 -27.37 -12.08
C PRO A 412 -9.12 -26.12 -11.80
N VAL A 413 -7.83 -26.31 -11.47
CA VAL A 413 -6.90 -25.22 -11.15
C VAL A 413 -5.49 -25.59 -11.64
N ASP A 414 -4.84 -24.64 -12.32
CA ASP A 414 -3.45 -24.81 -12.81
C ASP A 414 -2.47 -23.88 -12.12
N LEU A 415 -2.96 -22.82 -11.46
CA LEU A 415 -2.19 -21.84 -10.70
C LEU A 415 -2.99 -21.37 -9.49
N VAL A 416 -2.37 -21.36 -8.32
CA VAL A 416 -2.98 -20.87 -7.08
C VAL A 416 -2.14 -19.70 -6.55
N LEU A 417 -2.80 -18.58 -6.20
CA LEU A 417 -2.19 -17.39 -5.66
C LEU A 417 -2.76 -17.11 -4.26
N ILE A 418 -1.95 -17.28 -3.21
CA ILE A 418 -2.36 -17.08 -1.82
C ILE A 418 -2.16 -15.62 -1.45
N ALA A 419 -3.28 -14.88 -1.34
CA ALA A 419 -3.37 -13.47 -0.98
C ALA A 419 -4.03 -13.28 0.41
N ALA A 420 -3.70 -14.16 1.38
CA ALA A 420 -4.33 -14.22 2.70
C ALA A 420 -3.75 -13.20 3.73
N GLY A 421 -2.93 -12.25 3.29
CA GLY A 421 -2.28 -11.24 4.12
C GLY A 421 -0.97 -11.74 4.76
N PHE A 422 -0.47 -11.00 5.74
CA PHE A 422 0.81 -11.26 6.40
C PHE A 422 0.63 -11.51 7.90
N LEU A 423 1.59 -12.20 8.49
CA LEU A 423 1.65 -12.44 9.95
C LEU A 423 2.47 -11.36 10.66
N GLY A 424 3.41 -10.73 9.99
CA GLY A 424 4.28 -9.70 10.54
C GLY A 424 5.62 -9.62 9.80
N SER A 425 6.66 -9.18 10.50
CA SER A 425 7.99 -9.01 9.94
C SER A 425 8.78 -10.34 9.88
N GLU A 426 9.80 -10.36 9.04
CA GLU A 426 10.78 -11.44 9.01
C GLU A 426 11.65 -11.42 10.29
N GLY A 427 11.71 -12.54 11.01
CA GLY A 427 12.37 -12.64 12.32
C GLY A 427 13.88 -12.38 12.27
N TYR A 428 14.56 -12.82 11.20
CA TYR A 428 16.02 -12.73 11.10
C TYR A 428 16.59 -11.31 11.19
N VAL A 429 15.82 -10.30 10.71
CA VAL A 429 16.23 -8.87 10.83
C VAL A 429 16.23 -8.46 12.30
N ALA A 430 15.13 -8.76 13.03
CA ALA A 430 15.02 -8.45 14.44
C ALA A 430 16.10 -9.17 15.27
N GLU A 431 16.36 -10.44 14.98
CA GLU A 431 17.39 -11.26 15.62
C GLU A 431 18.80 -10.68 15.43
N SER A 432 19.12 -10.18 14.21
CA SER A 432 20.43 -9.61 13.90
C SER A 432 20.74 -8.37 14.74
N PHE A 433 19.73 -7.59 15.13
CA PHE A 433 19.85 -6.45 16.03
C PHE A 433 19.57 -6.80 17.50
N GLY A 434 19.13 -8.02 17.81
CA GLY A 434 18.76 -8.47 19.16
C GLY A 434 17.57 -7.70 19.73
N VAL A 435 16.61 -7.30 18.89
CA VAL A 435 15.34 -6.69 19.31
C VAL A 435 14.24 -7.74 19.43
N LYS A 436 13.28 -7.50 20.32
CA LYS A 436 12.19 -8.43 20.57
C LYS A 436 11.04 -8.25 19.59
N LEU A 437 10.35 -9.34 19.28
CA LEU A 437 9.09 -9.36 18.56
C LEU A 437 7.94 -9.66 19.53
N ASN A 438 6.80 -9.00 19.31
CA ASN A 438 5.57 -9.29 20.04
C ASN A 438 4.85 -10.55 19.48
N ALA A 439 3.72 -10.92 20.07
CA ALA A 439 2.93 -12.08 19.65
C ALA A 439 2.41 -12.01 18.20
N ARG A 440 2.43 -10.83 17.57
CA ARG A 440 2.07 -10.62 16.16
C ARG A 440 3.30 -10.53 15.25
N THR A 441 4.48 -10.92 15.76
CA THR A 441 5.78 -10.84 15.08
C THR A 441 6.18 -9.43 14.62
N ASN A 442 5.63 -8.38 15.23
CA ASN A 442 6.07 -7.01 15.05
C ASN A 442 7.14 -6.64 16.09
N VAL A 443 8.05 -5.75 15.75
CA VAL A 443 9.09 -5.29 16.68
C VAL A 443 8.46 -4.59 17.88
N GLU A 444 8.81 -5.04 19.09
CA GLU A 444 8.36 -4.40 20.33
C GLU A 444 9.00 -3.05 20.54
N THR A 445 8.18 -2.08 20.95
CA THR A 445 8.62 -0.73 21.28
C THR A 445 8.23 -0.35 22.68
N VAL A 446 8.86 0.70 23.20
CA VAL A 446 8.62 1.21 24.55
C VAL A 446 7.46 2.20 24.52
N ASN A 447 6.35 1.86 25.20
CA ASN A 447 5.23 2.77 25.52
C ASN A 447 4.86 3.82 24.44
N GLY A 448 4.36 3.37 23.29
CA GLY A 448 3.83 4.25 22.25
C GLY A 448 4.88 5.07 21.50
N SER A 449 6.17 4.80 21.70
CA SER A 449 7.27 5.37 20.95
C SER A 449 7.72 4.42 19.82
N TYR A 450 8.61 4.90 18.96
CA TYR A 450 9.24 4.08 17.93
C TYR A 450 10.56 3.43 18.40
N ARG A 451 10.97 3.67 19.66
CA ARG A 451 12.17 3.11 20.25
C ARG A 451 11.96 1.68 20.67
N THR A 452 12.93 0.83 20.36
CA THR A 452 12.99 -0.54 20.88
C THR A 452 13.62 -0.58 22.28
N GLY A 453 13.75 -1.77 22.86
CA GLY A 453 14.55 -1.96 24.10
C GLY A 453 16.07 -1.74 23.93
N LYS A 454 16.54 -1.39 22.73
CA LYS A 454 17.92 -1.07 22.39
C LYS A 454 18.07 0.44 22.14
N GLU A 455 19.02 1.07 22.78
CA GLU A 455 19.20 2.53 22.75
C GLU A 455 19.31 3.13 21.34
N LYS A 456 20.05 2.44 20.45
CA LYS A 456 20.30 2.93 19.09
C LYS A 456 19.25 2.51 18.06
N ILE A 457 18.36 1.57 18.38
CA ILE A 457 17.48 0.93 17.42
C ILE A 457 16.06 1.42 17.58
N LEU A 458 15.50 1.93 16.48
CA LEU A 458 14.10 2.29 16.36
C LEU A 458 13.44 1.42 15.28
N THR A 459 12.11 1.47 15.17
CA THR A 459 11.37 0.77 14.13
C THR A 459 10.21 1.62 13.64
N ALA A 460 9.76 1.43 12.38
CA ALA A 460 8.61 2.13 11.82
C ALA A 460 7.93 1.33 10.71
N GLY A 461 6.70 1.72 10.41
CA GLY A 461 5.87 1.11 9.37
C GLY A 461 5.37 -0.27 9.75
N ASP A 462 5.14 -1.13 8.76
CA ASP A 462 4.54 -2.43 8.99
C ASP A 462 5.39 -3.35 9.88
N MET A 463 6.69 -3.12 9.98
CA MET A 463 7.56 -3.85 10.91
C MET A 463 7.24 -3.51 12.38
N HIS A 464 6.72 -2.32 12.64
CA HIS A 464 6.28 -1.85 13.95
C HIS A 464 4.80 -2.19 14.21
N ARG A 465 3.90 -1.76 13.32
CA ARG A 465 2.44 -1.82 13.56
C ARG A 465 1.73 -3.05 12.97
N GLY A 466 2.43 -3.84 12.15
CA GLY A 466 1.83 -4.86 11.29
C GLY A 466 1.39 -4.28 9.94
N GLN A 467 0.92 -5.15 9.06
CA GLN A 467 0.47 -4.75 7.72
C GLN A 467 -0.52 -3.59 7.78
N SER A 468 -0.29 -2.56 6.97
CA SER A 468 -1.07 -1.33 7.02
C SER A 468 -1.12 -0.63 5.66
N LEU A 469 -1.75 0.55 5.62
CA LEU A 469 -1.82 1.35 4.41
C LEU A 469 -0.51 2.12 4.18
N VAL A 470 -0.21 2.43 2.91
CA VAL A 470 0.94 3.23 2.50
C VAL A 470 1.05 4.55 3.29
N VAL A 471 -0.08 5.21 3.51
CA VAL A 471 -0.16 6.48 4.25
C VAL A 471 0.26 6.33 5.72
N TRP A 472 -0.04 5.20 6.35
CA TRP A 472 0.44 4.87 7.70
C TRP A 472 1.93 4.60 7.73
N ALA A 473 2.46 3.87 6.75
CA ALA A 473 3.89 3.62 6.67
C ALA A 473 4.67 4.93 6.52
N ILE A 474 4.19 5.86 5.68
CA ILE A 474 4.79 7.19 5.53
C ILE A 474 4.71 7.99 6.85
N ALA A 475 3.54 7.98 7.53
CA ALA A 475 3.35 8.67 8.80
C ALA A 475 4.32 8.16 9.88
N GLU A 476 4.42 6.84 10.05
CA GLU A 476 5.33 6.26 11.04
C GLU A 476 6.82 6.51 10.72
N GLY A 477 7.19 6.46 9.44
CA GLY A 477 8.56 6.81 9.04
C GLY A 477 8.92 8.26 9.40
N ARG A 478 7.98 9.18 9.24
CA ARG A 478 8.13 10.58 9.62
C ARG A 478 8.23 10.74 11.14
N GLU A 479 7.35 10.12 11.90
CA GLU A 479 7.35 10.21 13.37
C GLU A 479 8.59 9.55 13.98
N ALA A 480 9.04 8.40 13.45
CA ALA A 480 10.31 7.79 13.86
C ALA A 480 11.51 8.69 13.56
N ALA A 481 11.51 9.41 12.44
CA ALA A 481 12.56 10.38 12.11
C ALA A 481 12.61 11.51 13.14
N LYS A 482 11.46 12.02 13.61
CA LYS A 482 11.40 13.01 14.70
C LYS A 482 12.05 12.50 15.99
N GLU A 483 11.73 11.26 16.37
CA GLU A 483 12.33 10.66 17.57
C GLU A 483 13.84 10.47 17.43
N VAL A 484 14.31 10.06 16.24
CA VAL A 484 15.75 9.95 15.96
C VAL A 484 16.42 11.30 16.05
N ASP A 485 15.91 12.32 15.35
CA ASP A 485 16.47 13.68 15.35
C ASP A 485 16.56 14.23 16.78
N LYS A 486 15.45 14.15 17.54
CA LYS A 486 15.42 14.56 18.94
C LYS A 486 16.44 13.80 19.80
N SER A 487 16.62 12.50 19.56
CA SER A 487 17.58 11.70 20.33
C SER A 487 19.04 12.00 20.01
N LEU A 488 19.34 12.53 18.83
CA LEU A 488 20.68 12.87 18.36
C LEU A 488 21.05 14.32 18.66
N MET A 489 20.06 15.22 18.61
CA MET A 489 20.29 16.66 18.69
C MET A 489 19.78 17.29 20.01
N GLY A 490 19.00 16.54 20.82
CA GLY A 490 18.34 17.06 22.01
C GLY A 490 17.01 17.79 21.72
N TYR A 491 16.74 18.15 20.47
CA TYR A 491 15.52 18.82 20.00
C TYR A 491 15.21 18.42 18.56
N THR A 492 14.01 18.75 18.08
CA THR A 492 13.64 18.61 16.67
C THR A 492 12.74 19.76 16.23
N TYR A 493 12.78 20.11 14.95
CA TYR A 493 11.89 21.08 14.29
C TYR A 493 10.93 20.40 13.30
N GLU A 494 10.84 19.06 13.30
CA GLU A 494 9.93 18.30 12.45
C GLU A 494 8.48 18.26 13.00
#